data_83cf2e01ac0a2a2d270ab1f400078c90
#
_entry.id   83cf2e01ac0a2a2d270ab1f400078c90
#
_cell.length_a   1.000
_cell.length_b   1.000
_cell.length_c   1.000
_cell.angle_alpha   90.00
_cell.angle_beta   90.00
_cell.angle_gamma   90.00
#
_symmetry.space_group_name_H-M   'P 1'
#
loop_
_entity.id
_entity.type
_entity.pdbx_description
1 polymer ?
#
loop_
_entity_poly.entity_id
_entity_poly.type
_entity_poly.pdbx_seq_one_letter_code
_entity_poly.pdbx_strand_id
1 'polypeptide(L)'
;TPYADEASIAPWAKKAVNTLSAAGYMQGANNYFQPNQKVTRGEAVNVLYRIINNSQGSSEKQNSLQTQVFKDVTDVYGSVKNFAKDGIMYWMDNKLHVGVKTKANQNKLEQVIATDSEIPAGSVIVQRSTYSYNDYKNIKAQAEKIYRATEPTGTAVETKEDYLNER
;
A
#
# COMPACT_ATOMS: atom_id res chain seq x y z
N THR A 1 -15.44 6.13 -19.76
CA THR A 1 -16.51 6.43 -20.76
C THR A 1 -17.85 6.28 -20.05
N PRO A 2 -18.72 7.28 -20.14
CA PRO A 2 -20.04 7.18 -19.52
C PRO A 2 -20.85 6.07 -20.21
N TYR A 3 -21.56 5.28 -19.42
CA TYR A 3 -22.50 4.29 -19.95
C TYR A 3 -23.69 4.97 -20.63
N ALA A 4 -24.26 4.32 -21.64
CA ALA A 4 -25.41 4.86 -22.36
C ALA A 4 -26.64 5.05 -21.45
N ASP A 5 -26.73 4.29 -20.37
CA ASP A 5 -27.77 4.36 -19.34
C ASP A 5 -27.32 5.07 -18.05
N GLU A 6 -26.32 5.92 -18.11
CA GLU A 6 -25.79 6.65 -16.94
C GLU A 6 -26.87 7.43 -16.18
N ALA A 7 -27.90 7.93 -16.91
CA ALA A 7 -29.02 8.62 -16.30
C ALA A 7 -29.83 7.73 -15.34
N SER A 8 -29.81 6.41 -15.54
CA SER A 8 -30.48 5.42 -14.69
C SER A 8 -29.67 5.05 -13.43
N ILE A 9 -28.41 5.46 -13.36
CA ILE A 9 -27.56 5.23 -12.18
C ILE A 9 -27.92 6.28 -11.13
N ALA A 10 -28.26 5.81 -9.92
CA ALA A 10 -28.59 6.71 -8.80
C ALA A 10 -27.42 7.68 -8.54
N PRO A 11 -27.70 8.97 -8.25
CA PRO A 11 -26.65 10.00 -8.07
C PRO A 11 -25.57 9.63 -7.07
N TRP A 12 -25.94 8.99 -5.97
CA TRP A 12 -24.99 8.55 -4.93
C TRP A 12 -24.04 7.43 -5.42
N ALA A 13 -24.46 6.63 -6.41
CA ALA A 13 -23.69 5.49 -6.91
C ALA A 13 -22.76 5.86 -8.07
N LYS A 14 -23.02 6.96 -8.79
CA LYS A 14 -22.29 7.34 -10.03
C LYS A 14 -20.79 7.38 -9.83
N LYS A 15 -20.30 8.00 -8.75
CA LYS A 15 -18.85 8.09 -8.45
C LYS A 15 -18.24 6.70 -8.27
N ALA A 16 -18.90 5.83 -7.52
CA ALA A 16 -18.42 4.47 -7.27
C ALA A 16 -18.41 3.65 -8.57
N VAL A 17 -19.48 3.70 -9.37
CA VAL A 17 -19.57 3.00 -10.66
C VAL A 17 -18.45 3.46 -11.59
N ASN A 18 -18.26 4.77 -11.75
CA ASN A 18 -17.21 5.31 -12.62
C ASN A 18 -15.80 4.89 -12.14
N THR A 19 -15.54 4.93 -10.83
CA THR A 19 -14.26 4.51 -10.28
C THR A 19 -13.98 3.02 -10.51
N LEU A 20 -14.98 2.16 -10.23
CA LEU A 20 -14.82 0.70 -10.39
C LEU A 20 -14.74 0.30 -11.85
N SER A 21 -15.45 1.01 -12.75
CA SER A 21 -15.37 0.79 -14.19
C SER A 21 -14.03 1.23 -14.77
N ALA A 22 -13.51 2.39 -14.34
CA ALA A 22 -12.19 2.88 -14.76
C ALA A 22 -11.07 1.96 -14.28
N ALA A 23 -11.21 1.35 -13.10
CA ALA A 23 -10.29 0.37 -12.55
C ALA A 23 -10.45 -1.05 -13.17
N GLY A 24 -11.43 -1.26 -14.07
CA GLY A 24 -11.65 -2.53 -14.72
C GLY A 24 -12.34 -3.60 -13.86
N TYR A 25 -12.78 -3.27 -12.66
CA TYR A 25 -13.47 -4.21 -11.76
C TYR A 25 -14.90 -4.50 -12.21
N MET A 26 -15.62 -3.47 -12.65
CA MET A 26 -16.98 -3.59 -13.18
C MET A 26 -17.00 -3.18 -14.65
N GLN A 27 -17.68 -3.95 -15.45
CA GLN A 27 -17.87 -3.67 -16.87
C GLN A 27 -19.35 -3.93 -17.20
N GLY A 28 -19.97 -2.96 -17.87
CA GLY A 28 -21.29 -3.15 -18.42
C GLY A 28 -21.26 -4.09 -19.64
N ALA A 29 -22.41 -4.34 -20.20
CA ALA A 29 -22.58 -5.06 -21.44
C ALA A 29 -23.07 -4.10 -22.53
N ASN A 30 -22.46 -4.15 -23.73
CA ASN A 30 -22.84 -3.32 -24.86
C ASN A 30 -22.95 -1.82 -24.54
N ASN A 31 -22.04 -1.30 -23.74
CA ASN A 31 -22.01 0.10 -23.25
C ASN A 31 -23.16 0.49 -22.29
N TYR A 32 -23.85 -0.49 -21.68
CA TYR A 32 -24.86 -0.27 -20.65
C TYR A 32 -24.38 -0.84 -19.32
N PHE A 33 -24.60 -0.10 -18.23
CA PHE A 33 -24.27 -0.56 -16.87
C PHE A 33 -25.36 -1.45 -16.28
N GLN A 34 -26.63 -1.17 -16.65
CA GLN A 34 -27.83 -1.89 -16.21
C GLN A 34 -28.06 -1.88 -14.69
N PRO A 35 -28.13 -0.70 -14.05
CA PRO A 35 -28.10 -0.56 -12.59
C PRO A 35 -29.27 -1.23 -11.86
N ASN A 36 -30.38 -1.50 -12.57
CA ASN A 36 -31.58 -2.14 -12.00
C ASN A 36 -31.67 -3.64 -12.31
N GLN A 37 -30.71 -4.19 -13.04
CA GLN A 37 -30.66 -5.62 -13.33
C GLN A 37 -30.18 -6.41 -12.12
N LYS A 38 -30.78 -7.57 -11.89
CA LYS A 38 -30.31 -8.50 -10.83
C LYS A 38 -28.97 -9.07 -11.23
N VAL A 39 -28.00 -8.94 -10.36
CA VAL A 39 -26.67 -9.54 -10.52
C VAL A 39 -26.78 -11.05 -10.41
N THR A 40 -26.26 -11.77 -11.39
CA THR A 40 -26.16 -13.22 -11.36
C THR A 40 -24.96 -13.66 -10.49
N ARG A 41 -24.95 -14.91 -10.05
CA ARG A 41 -23.81 -15.49 -9.33
C ARG A 41 -22.51 -15.42 -10.14
N GLY A 42 -22.59 -15.69 -11.45
CA GLY A 42 -21.44 -15.60 -12.36
C GLY A 42 -20.86 -14.20 -12.46
N GLU A 43 -21.69 -13.18 -12.57
CA GLU A 43 -21.25 -11.78 -12.59
C GLU A 43 -20.59 -11.37 -11.28
N ALA A 44 -21.18 -11.73 -10.13
CA ALA A 44 -20.58 -11.46 -8.83
C ALA A 44 -19.21 -12.14 -8.68
N VAL A 45 -19.07 -13.41 -9.08
CA VAL A 45 -17.81 -14.14 -9.06
C VAL A 45 -16.77 -13.49 -9.97
N ASN A 46 -17.15 -13.04 -11.15
CA ASN A 46 -16.25 -12.34 -12.09
C ASN A 46 -15.72 -11.02 -11.50
N VAL A 47 -16.57 -10.26 -10.82
CA VAL A 47 -16.11 -9.02 -10.13
C VAL A 47 -15.13 -9.35 -9.01
N LEU A 48 -15.44 -10.34 -8.17
CA LEU A 48 -14.54 -10.78 -7.09
C LEU A 48 -13.21 -11.29 -7.65
N TYR A 49 -13.24 -12.08 -8.71
CA TYR A 49 -12.04 -12.58 -9.39
C TYR A 49 -11.14 -11.44 -9.89
N ARG A 50 -11.71 -10.40 -10.49
CA ARG A 50 -10.97 -9.22 -10.95
C ARG A 50 -10.36 -8.44 -9.79
N ILE A 51 -11.11 -8.28 -8.68
CA ILE A 51 -10.61 -7.62 -7.47
C ILE A 51 -9.40 -8.38 -6.92
N ILE A 52 -9.51 -9.69 -6.76
CA ILE A 52 -8.44 -10.54 -6.23
C ILE A 52 -7.21 -10.50 -7.14
N ASN A 53 -7.37 -10.66 -8.44
CA ASN A 53 -6.24 -10.68 -9.38
C ASN A 53 -5.56 -9.30 -9.52
N ASN A 54 -6.31 -8.21 -9.53
CA ASN A 54 -5.70 -6.88 -9.50
C ASN A 54 -4.97 -6.61 -8.19
N SER A 55 -5.49 -7.11 -7.07
CA SER A 55 -4.81 -7.01 -5.78
C SER A 55 -3.52 -7.83 -5.75
N GLN A 56 -3.52 -9.02 -6.34
CA GLN A 56 -2.30 -9.85 -6.45
C GLN A 56 -1.24 -9.20 -7.34
N GLY A 57 -1.62 -8.70 -8.52
CA GLY A 57 -0.68 -8.04 -9.42
C GLY A 57 -0.09 -6.74 -8.84
N SER A 58 -0.86 -6.01 -8.03
CA SER A 58 -0.34 -4.85 -7.29
C SER A 58 0.58 -5.28 -6.15
N SER A 59 0.26 -6.36 -5.44
CA SER A 59 1.09 -6.91 -4.36
C SER A 59 2.42 -7.46 -4.90
N GLU A 60 2.43 -8.15 -6.03
CA GLU A 60 3.67 -8.64 -6.66
C GLU A 60 4.58 -7.49 -7.07
N LYS A 61 4.04 -6.44 -7.70
CA LYS A 61 4.80 -5.23 -8.06
C LYS A 61 5.31 -4.49 -6.83
N GLN A 62 4.51 -4.39 -5.79
CA GLN A 62 4.92 -3.79 -4.52
C GLN A 62 6.02 -4.62 -3.85
N ASN A 63 5.90 -5.94 -3.82
CA ASN A 63 6.91 -6.83 -3.26
C ASN A 63 8.24 -6.75 -4.04
N SER A 64 8.19 -6.71 -5.36
CA SER A 64 9.36 -6.55 -6.21
C SER A 64 10.05 -5.21 -5.96
N LEU A 65 9.31 -4.10 -5.97
CA LEU A 65 9.84 -2.78 -5.68
C LEU A 65 10.44 -2.71 -4.27
N GLN A 66 9.74 -3.23 -3.28
CA GLN A 66 10.23 -3.25 -1.90
C GLN A 66 11.52 -4.05 -1.77
N THR A 67 11.62 -5.19 -2.43
CA THR A 67 12.84 -6.03 -2.43
C THR A 67 14.02 -5.28 -3.04
N GLN A 68 13.81 -4.56 -4.14
CA GLN A 68 14.86 -3.77 -4.79
C GLN A 68 15.32 -2.62 -3.89
N VAL A 69 14.38 -1.87 -3.31
CA VAL A 69 14.71 -0.80 -2.36
C VAL A 69 15.40 -1.33 -1.11
N PHE A 70 15.04 -2.53 -0.63
CA PHE A 70 15.77 -3.17 0.48
C PHE A 70 17.22 -3.47 0.14
N LYS A 71 17.51 -3.87 -1.09
CA LYS A 71 18.89 -4.07 -1.55
C LYS A 71 19.67 -2.75 -1.47
N ASP A 72 19.12 -1.66 -2.04
CA ASP A 72 19.75 -0.35 -2.02
C ASP A 72 19.98 0.16 -0.59
N VAL A 73 18.99 0.00 0.28
CA VAL A 73 19.09 0.33 1.70
C VAL A 73 20.18 -0.49 2.37
N THR A 74 20.29 -1.78 2.06
CA THR A 74 21.29 -2.66 2.63
C THR A 74 22.70 -2.26 2.18
N ASP A 75 22.86 -1.86 0.93
CA ASP A 75 24.14 -1.37 0.39
C ASP A 75 24.58 -0.07 1.07
N VAL A 76 23.63 0.82 1.40
CA VAL A 76 23.91 2.09 2.10
C VAL A 76 24.24 1.87 3.59
N TYR A 77 23.52 0.97 4.27
CA TYR A 77 23.60 0.77 5.72
C TYR A 77 24.41 -0.47 6.15
N GLY A 78 24.81 -1.32 5.22
CA GLY A 78 25.48 -2.60 5.45
C GLY A 78 24.56 -3.69 5.98
N SER A 79 23.36 -3.36 6.46
CA SER A 79 22.32 -4.32 6.86
C SER A 79 20.98 -3.65 7.14
N VAL A 80 19.90 -4.43 7.01
CA VAL A 80 18.54 -4.01 7.42
C VAL A 80 18.48 -3.66 8.91
N LYS A 81 19.22 -4.39 9.77
CA LYS A 81 19.30 -4.11 11.20
C LYS A 81 19.89 -2.73 11.51
N ASN A 82 20.87 -2.29 10.75
CA ASN A 82 21.42 -0.94 10.88
C ASN A 82 20.44 0.12 10.37
N PHE A 83 19.80 -0.12 9.24
CA PHE A 83 18.73 0.76 8.74
C PHE A 83 17.61 0.93 9.77
N ALA A 84 17.15 -0.15 10.39
CA ALA A 84 16.07 -0.12 11.37
C ALA A 84 16.33 0.79 12.60
N LYS A 85 17.58 1.14 12.87
CA LYS A 85 17.96 2.10 13.93
C LYS A 85 17.78 3.57 13.52
N ASP A 86 17.89 3.86 12.23
CA ASP A 86 17.86 5.22 11.67
C ASP A 86 16.63 5.47 10.80
N GLY A 87 16.11 4.44 10.15
CA GLY A 87 15.05 4.56 9.16
C GLY A 87 13.83 3.71 9.41
N ILE A 88 12.83 3.99 8.61
CA ILE A 88 11.56 3.25 8.52
C ILE A 88 11.12 3.19 7.05
N MET A 89 10.45 2.11 6.66
CA MET A 89 9.90 1.93 5.32
C MET A 89 8.42 1.55 5.44
N TYR A 90 7.57 2.16 4.63
CA TYR A 90 6.13 1.91 4.65
C TYR A 90 5.46 2.29 3.33
N TRP A 91 4.31 1.70 3.06
CA TRP A 91 3.48 2.02 1.90
C TRP A 91 2.44 3.07 2.25
N MET A 92 2.32 4.10 1.41
CA MET A 92 1.28 5.12 1.49
C MET A 92 0.97 5.64 0.09
N ASP A 93 -0.31 5.80 -0.26
CA ASP A 93 -0.77 6.29 -1.57
C ASP A 93 -0.13 5.55 -2.76
N ASN A 94 0.00 4.22 -2.63
CA ASN A 94 0.61 3.33 -3.63
C ASN A 94 2.07 3.65 -3.96
N LYS A 95 2.78 4.33 -3.04
CA LYS A 95 4.22 4.62 -3.13
C LYS A 95 4.94 4.05 -1.92
N LEU A 96 6.18 3.62 -2.12
CA LEU A 96 7.04 3.18 -1.03
C LEU A 96 7.75 4.38 -0.42
N HIS A 97 7.49 4.64 0.85
CA HIS A 97 8.13 5.71 1.62
C HIS A 97 9.31 5.16 2.40
N VAL A 98 10.45 5.81 2.29
CA VAL A 98 11.67 5.51 3.06
C VAL A 98 11.98 6.74 3.91
N GLY A 99 11.66 6.66 5.20
CA GLY A 99 11.94 7.72 6.16
C GLY A 99 13.28 7.48 6.85
N VAL A 100 14.11 8.53 7.00
CA VAL A 100 15.40 8.45 7.71
C VAL A 100 15.62 9.66 8.62
N LYS A 101 16.35 9.48 9.73
CA LYS A 101 16.53 10.51 10.76
C LYS A 101 17.45 11.66 10.35
N THR A 102 18.40 11.43 9.44
CA THR A 102 19.39 12.45 9.09
C THR A 102 19.28 12.91 7.64
N LYS A 103 19.58 14.19 7.40
CA LYS A 103 19.58 14.74 6.02
C LYS A 103 20.68 14.10 5.16
N ALA A 104 21.81 13.76 5.77
CA ALA A 104 22.91 13.09 5.07
C ALA A 104 22.48 11.73 4.52
N ASN A 105 21.77 10.93 5.33
CA ASN A 105 21.28 9.62 4.91
C ASN A 105 20.13 9.74 3.90
N GLN A 106 19.26 10.76 4.03
CA GLN A 106 18.26 11.06 3.02
C GLN A 106 18.92 11.31 1.66
N ASN A 107 19.87 12.24 1.58
CA ASN A 107 20.54 12.58 0.32
C ASN A 107 21.26 11.37 -0.31
N LYS A 108 21.88 10.52 0.54
CA LYS A 108 22.57 9.31 0.09
C LYS A 108 21.60 8.29 -0.51
N LEU A 109 20.47 8.04 0.15
CA LEU A 109 19.44 7.12 -0.35
C LEU A 109 18.74 7.68 -1.59
N GLU A 110 18.42 8.99 -1.63
CA GLU A 110 17.86 9.64 -2.82
C GLU A 110 18.76 9.43 -4.04
N GLN A 111 20.07 9.57 -3.87
CA GLN A 111 21.03 9.37 -4.95
C GLN A 111 21.08 7.91 -5.41
N VAL A 112 21.16 6.95 -4.49
CA VAL A 112 21.23 5.52 -4.82
C VAL A 112 19.95 5.08 -5.54
N ILE A 113 18.78 5.39 -4.97
CA ILE A 113 17.47 5.02 -5.53
C ILE A 113 17.24 5.69 -6.89
N ALA A 114 17.67 6.95 -7.07
CA ALA A 114 17.51 7.66 -8.35
C ALA A 114 18.39 7.09 -9.46
N THR A 115 19.48 6.42 -9.13
CA THR A 115 20.40 5.79 -10.10
C THR A 115 20.09 4.32 -10.37
N ASP A 116 19.22 3.70 -9.60
CA ASP A 116 18.78 2.32 -9.83
C ASP A 116 17.72 2.27 -10.95
N SER A 117 18.10 1.67 -12.07
CA SER A 117 17.23 1.50 -13.26
C SER A 117 16.07 0.51 -13.05
N GLU A 118 16.12 -0.33 -12.03
CA GLU A 118 15.07 -1.29 -11.70
C GLU A 118 13.95 -0.65 -10.88
N ILE A 119 14.18 0.56 -10.34
CA ILE A 119 13.19 1.32 -9.56
C ILE A 119 12.45 2.30 -10.48
N PRO A 120 11.13 2.13 -10.69
CA PRO A 120 10.35 3.05 -11.51
C PRO A 120 10.37 4.47 -10.92
N ALA A 121 10.60 5.48 -11.76
CA ALA A 121 10.64 6.87 -11.33
C ALA A 121 9.36 7.28 -10.60
N GLY A 122 9.50 7.92 -9.44
CA GLY A 122 8.40 8.40 -8.63
C GLY A 122 7.63 7.33 -7.84
N SER A 123 8.06 6.05 -7.87
CA SER A 123 7.48 4.97 -7.06
C SER A 123 7.97 4.96 -5.62
N VAL A 124 9.12 5.58 -5.36
CA VAL A 124 9.73 5.67 -4.03
C VAL A 124 9.87 7.14 -3.61
N ILE A 125 9.55 7.42 -2.36
CA ILE A 125 9.72 8.74 -1.74
C ILE A 125 10.69 8.59 -0.58
N VAL A 126 11.86 9.22 -0.68
CA VAL A 126 12.81 9.31 0.43
C VAL A 126 12.59 10.63 1.19
N GLN A 127 12.39 10.56 2.49
CA GLN A 127 12.05 11.72 3.30
C GLN A 127 12.68 11.68 4.69
N ARG A 128 12.60 12.81 5.40
CA ARG A 128 12.97 12.88 6.81
C ARG A 128 11.90 12.23 7.68
N SER A 129 12.33 11.47 8.67
CA SER A 129 11.46 10.89 9.68
C SER A 129 12.00 11.18 11.08
N THR A 130 11.09 11.49 12.01
CA THR A 130 11.42 11.61 13.44
C THR A 130 11.68 10.25 14.06
N TYR A 131 11.03 9.21 13.57
CA TYR A 131 11.06 7.86 14.12
C TYR A 131 11.69 6.89 13.13
N SER A 132 12.50 5.97 13.68
CA SER A 132 12.97 4.77 12.99
C SER A 132 12.01 3.60 13.24
N TYR A 133 12.25 2.48 12.54
CA TYR A 133 11.50 1.25 12.78
C TYR A 133 11.63 0.73 14.21
N ASN A 134 12.83 0.83 14.79
CA ASN A 134 13.03 0.42 16.18
C ASN A 134 12.26 1.33 17.16
N ASP A 135 12.19 2.63 16.91
CA ASP A 135 11.36 3.54 17.71
C ASP A 135 9.89 3.16 17.61
N TYR A 136 9.40 2.89 16.39
CA TYR A 136 8.05 2.44 16.14
C TYR A 136 7.71 1.14 16.88
N LYS A 137 8.58 0.12 16.80
CA LYS A 137 8.40 -1.14 17.57
C LYS A 137 8.30 -0.90 19.07
N ASN A 138 9.14 -0.02 19.61
CA ASN A 138 9.12 0.31 21.03
C ASN A 138 7.81 1.02 21.43
N ILE A 139 7.36 1.98 20.61
CA ILE A 139 6.09 2.70 20.85
C ILE A 139 4.91 1.73 20.76
N LYS A 140 4.88 0.87 19.74
CA LYS A 140 3.85 -0.17 19.58
C LYS A 140 3.78 -1.08 20.80
N ALA A 141 4.93 -1.60 21.26
CA ALA A 141 4.99 -2.48 22.42
C ALA A 141 4.49 -1.79 23.71
N GLN A 142 4.80 -0.50 23.89
CA GLN A 142 4.29 0.29 25.02
C GLN A 142 2.77 0.50 24.93
N ALA A 143 2.26 0.84 23.74
CA ALA A 143 0.83 1.01 23.49
C ALA A 143 0.06 -0.28 23.75
N GLU A 144 0.55 -1.43 23.26
CA GLU A 144 -0.03 -2.74 23.52
C GLU A 144 -0.04 -3.09 25.02
N LYS A 145 1.03 -2.77 25.73
CA LYS A 145 1.10 -2.99 27.19
C LYS A 145 0.05 -2.17 27.94
N ILE A 146 -0.14 -0.91 27.56
CA ILE A 146 -1.16 -0.03 28.15
C ILE A 146 -2.56 -0.56 27.82
N TYR A 147 -2.81 -0.89 26.55
CA TYR A 147 -4.09 -1.43 26.11
C TYR A 147 -4.47 -2.71 26.86
N ARG A 148 -3.56 -3.68 26.96
CA ARG A 148 -3.80 -4.93 27.70
C ARG A 148 -3.99 -4.73 29.21
N ALA A 149 -3.45 -3.65 29.77
CA ALA A 149 -3.65 -3.32 31.18
C ALA A 149 -5.06 -2.73 31.45
N THR A 150 -5.62 -2.07 30.44
CA THR A 150 -6.97 -1.45 30.53
C THR A 150 -8.09 -2.39 30.05
N GLU A 151 -7.78 -3.25 29.07
CA GLU A 151 -8.71 -4.23 28.48
C GLU A 151 -8.05 -5.62 28.38
N PRO A 152 -7.95 -6.37 29.49
CA PRO A 152 -7.20 -7.63 29.53
C PRO A 152 -7.74 -8.74 28.62
N THR A 153 -8.97 -8.61 28.13
CA THR A 153 -9.62 -9.57 27.22
C THR A 153 -9.67 -9.09 25.78
N GLY A 154 -9.15 -7.90 25.48
CA GLY A 154 -9.16 -7.31 24.16
C GLY A 154 -8.18 -7.95 23.19
N THR A 155 -8.46 -7.82 21.90
CA THR A 155 -7.54 -8.20 20.82
C THR A 155 -6.29 -7.29 20.82
N ALA A 156 -5.18 -7.79 20.31
CA ALA A 156 -3.98 -6.98 20.13
C ALA A 156 -4.25 -5.74 19.26
N VAL A 157 -3.55 -4.65 19.53
CA VAL A 157 -3.58 -3.46 18.68
C VAL A 157 -3.03 -3.86 17.32
N GLU A 158 -3.90 -4.02 16.33
CA GLU A 158 -3.50 -4.23 14.94
C GLU A 158 -3.05 -2.89 14.36
N THR A 159 -1.79 -2.79 14.02
CA THR A 159 -1.28 -1.70 13.20
C THR A 159 -1.16 -2.20 11.76
N LYS A 160 -1.65 -1.43 10.80
CA LYS A 160 -1.71 -1.80 9.38
C LYS A 160 -0.36 -2.08 8.71
N GLU A 161 0.78 -1.91 9.38
CA GLU A 161 2.07 -1.74 8.73
C GLU A 161 3.23 -2.37 9.49
N ASP A 162 3.25 -3.70 9.57
CA ASP A 162 4.45 -4.45 9.93
C ASP A 162 5.19 -4.88 8.65
N TYR A 163 5.76 -3.92 7.91
CA TYR A 163 6.47 -4.19 6.65
C TYR A 163 7.91 -4.70 6.80
N LEU A 164 8.44 -4.66 8.00
CA LEU A 164 9.74 -5.24 8.31
C LEU A 164 9.61 -6.59 9.03
N ASN A 165 8.47 -7.27 8.88
CA ASN A 165 8.31 -8.61 9.40
C ASN A 165 9.28 -9.56 8.70
N GLU A 166 10.19 -9.99 9.52
CA GLU A 166 11.09 -11.12 9.45
C GLU A 166 10.89 -12.07 8.24
N ARG A 167 11.83 -12.02 7.34
CA ARG A 167 12.26 -13.13 6.50
C ARG A 167 13.74 -13.42 6.77
#